data_4ced902b6dedefc6011927cf61feee33
#
_entry.id   4ced902b6dedefc6011927cf61feee33
#
_cell.length_a   1.000
_cell.length_b   1.000
_cell.length_c   1.000
_cell.angle_alpha   90.00
_cell.angle_beta   90.00
_cell.angle_gamma   90.00
#
_symmetry.space_group_name_H-M   'P 1'
#
loop_
_entity.id
_entity.type
_entity.pdbx_description
1 polymer ?
#
loop_
_entity_poly.entity_id
_entity_poly.type
_entity_poly.pdbx_seq_one_letter_code
_entity_poly.pdbx_strand_id
1 'polypeptide(L)'
;MTLTEQQKYKQTPIHQLPPDTLLFIPGLWVNGKYVWLHDCTEKVFNQEELVIKVKHEQPHSKIQFSSVYVSNHSKQMKEIKILAMHCNPYISQDNLAFISPADNRIFHFANKNIYLVNSDFYGVGVKEYTVMPQWKVFTDQIWSSLQRGNLNYLPMSKGPVASIFSIKMTIEAHGISKMNTWTITGSNKKELISMEDALLKKIH
;
A
#
# COMPACT_ATOMS: atom_id res chain seq x y z
N MET A 1 19.28 32.72 2.16
CA MET A 1 20.27 31.62 2.18
C MET A 1 19.49 30.33 2.10
N THR A 2 19.37 29.79 0.90
CA THR A 2 18.57 28.60 0.55
C THR A 2 19.45 27.35 0.66
N LEU A 3 19.20 26.51 1.63
CA LEU A 3 19.88 25.21 1.73
C LEU A 3 19.11 24.20 0.88
N THR A 4 19.67 23.89 -0.27
CA THR A 4 19.24 22.82 -1.16
C THR A 4 19.85 21.51 -0.65
N GLU A 5 19.10 20.71 0.13
CA GLU A 5 19.49 19.34 0.41
C GLU A 5 19.08 18.45 -0.76
N GLN A 6 20.01 18.24 -1.67
CA GLN A 6 19.94 17.14 -2.64
C GLN A 6 20.28 15.84 -1.93
N GLN A 7 19.29 15.16 -1.36
CA GLN A 7 19.45 13.76 -1.01
C GLN A 7 19.52 12.94 -2.30
N LYS A 8 20.66 12.29 -2.52
CA LYS A 8 20.86 11.28 -3.57
C LYS A 8 20.00 10.05 -3.25
N TYR A 9 18.79 10.01 -3.79
CA TYR A 9 17.96 8.81 -3.80
C TYR A 9 18.52 7.83 -4.82
N LYS A 10 18.86 6.61 -4.40
CA LYS A 10 19.05 5.48 -5.32
C LYS A 10 17.67 5.11 -5.85
N GLN A 11 17.31 5.66 -6.98
CA GLN A 11 16.14 5.21 -7.74
C GLN A 11 16.42 3.78 -8.21
N THR A 12 15.58 2.83 -7.76
CA THR A 12 15.43 1.58 -8.48
C THR A 12 14.66 1.93 -9.75
N PRO A 13 15.26 1.87 -10.94
CA PRO A 13 14.58 2.28 -12.15
C PRO A 13 13.33 1.42 -12.33
N ILE A 14 12.20 2.01 -12.69
CA ILE A 14 10.94 1.34 -13.02
C ILE A 14 11.18 0.21 -14.05
N HIS A 15 12.19 0.32 -14.87
CA HIS A 15 12.64 -0.68 -15.86
C HIS A 15 13.21 -1.98 -15.27
N GLN A 16 13.40 -2.09 -13.95
CA GLN A 16 13.93 -3.30 -13.30
C GLN A 16 12.86 -4.14 -12.57
N LEU A 17 11.60 -3.67 -12.55
CA LEU A 17 10.51 -4.48 -12.00
C LEU A 17 10.16 -5.60 -12.99
N PRO A 18 9.97 -6.85 -12.51
CA PRO A 18 9.44 -7.90 -13.35
C PRO A 18 8.13 -7.46 -14.01
N PRO A 19 7.90 -7.78 -15.32
CA PRO A 19 6.76 -7.27 -16.06
C PRO A 19 5.38 -7.64 -15.47
N ASP A 20 5.36 -8.65 -14.61
CA ASP A 20 4.14 -9.19 -13.99
C ASP A 20 4.01 -8.83 -12.51
N THR A 21 4.40 -7.61 -12.13
CA THR A 21 4.29 -7.16 -10.74
C THR A 21 3.50 -5.88 -10.62
N LEU A 22 2.73 -5.75 -9.53
CA LEU A 22 2.15 -4.46 -9.14
C LEU A 22 3.19 -3.67 -8.33
N LEU A 23 3.30 -2.39 -8.65
CA LEU A 23 4.08 -1.46 -7.84
C LEU A 23 3.36 -1.22 -6.52
N PHE A 24 4.05 -1.37 -5.40
CA PHE A 24 3.56 -0.98 -4.07
C PHE A 24 4.21 0.34 -3.65
N ILE A 25 3.38 1.33 -3.29
CA ILE A 25 3.81 2.62 -2.76
C ILE A 25 3.12 2.83 -1.42
N PRO A 26 3.86 2.82 -0.31
CA PRO A 26 3.31 3.14 1.00
C PRO A 26 3.08 4.64 1.14
N GLY A 27 2.18 5.02 2.06
CA GLY A 27 1.93 6.39 2.44
C GLY A 27 1.59 6.51 3.92
N LEU A 28 1.69 7.72 4.43
CA LEU A 28 1.30 8.09 5.79
C LEU A 28 0.24 9.16 5.74
N TRP A 29 -0.84 8.96 6.50
CA TRP A 29 -1.73 10.03 6.90
C TRP A 29 -1.61 10.27 8.41
N VAL A 30 -1.49 11.53 8.79
CA VAL A 30 -1.43 11.97 10.19
C VAL A 30 -1.96 13.40 10.30
N ASN A 31 -2.83 13.67 11.27
CA ASN A 31 -3.34 15.02 11.58
C ASN A 31 -3.87 15.80 10.37
N GLY A 32 -4.65 15.14 9.48
CA GLY A 32 -5.23 15.78 8.30
C GLY A 32 -4.26 16.05 7.15
N LYS A 33 -3.06 15.50 7.19
CA LYS A 33 -2.06 15.58 6.13
C LYS A 33 -1.68 14.17 5.68
N TYR A 34 -1.32 14.02 4.42
CA TYR A 34 -0.80 12.75 3.92
C TYR A 34 0.41 12.94 3.01
N VAL A 35 1.19 11.89 2.89
CA VAL A 35 2.37 11.85 2.03
C VAL A 35 2.57 10.43 1.51
N TRP A 36 2.92 10.30 0.23
CA TRP A 36 3.37 9.06 -0.38
C TRP A 36 4.89 8.93 -0.27
N LEU A 37 5.35 7.71 0.02
CA LEU A 37 6.77 7.38 0.10
C LEU A 37 7.23 6.80 -1.25
N HIS A 38 7.58 7.68 -2.17
CA HIS A 38 8.14 7.26 -3.46
C HIS A 38 9.61 6.90 -3.31
N ASP A 39 10.00 5.81 -3.94
CA ASP A 39 11.41 5.41 -4.14
C ASP A 39 12.28 5.38 -2.86
N CYS A 40 11.66 5.17 -1.71
CA CYS A 40 12.37 5.07 -0.44
C CYS A 40 11.83 3.92 0.42
N THR A 41 12.75 3.21 1.05
CA THR A 41 12.44 2.14 2.02
C THR A 41 12.43 2.63 3.46
N GLU A 42 12.86 3.88 3.69
CA GLU A 42 12.87 4.49 5.01
C GLU A 42 12.64 6.00 4.91
N LYS A 43 11.79 6.56 5.78
CA LYS A 43 11.54 8.01 5.85
C LYS A 43 11.32 8.46 7.29
N VAL A 44 12.00 9.56 7.65
CA VAL A 44 11.86 10.22 8.94
C VAL A 44 10.92 11.42 8.79
N PHE A 45 9.93 11.52 9.66
CA PHE A 45 8.98 12.62 9.78
C PHE A 45 9.29 13.38 11.08
N ASN A 46 10.18 14.37 10.99
CA ASN A 46 10.71 15.08 12.16
C ASN A 46 9.61 15.79 12.97
N GLN A 47 8.64 16.41 12.31
CA GLN A 47 7.57 17.15 13.00
C GLN A 47 6.62 16.19 13.76
N GLU A 48 6.38 15.02 13.23
CA GLU A 48 5.54 13.98 13.81
C GLU A 48 6.32 13.04 14.73
N GLU A 49 7.65 13.12 14.75
CA GLU A 49 8.55 12.22 15.46
C GLU A 49 8.29 10.74 15.13
N LEU A 50 8.03 10.48 13.84
CA LEU A 50 7.75 9.14 13.30
C LEU A 50 8.86 8.71 12.33
N VAL A 51 9.15 7.42 12.33
CA VAL A 51 9.98 6.78 11.29
C VAL A 51 9.19 5.66 10.65
N ILE A 52 9.13 5.67 9.32
CA ILE A 52 8.54 4.57 8.56
C ILE A 52 9.67 3.81 7.86
N LYS A 53 9.64 2.48 7.98
CA LYS A 53 10.55 1.57 7.31
C LYS A 53 9.79 0.48 6.59
N VAL A 54 10.16 0.23 5.33
CA VAL A 54 9.55 -0.80 4.48
C VAL A 54 10.57 -1.88 4.17
N LYS A 55 10.17 -3.13 4.39
CA LYS A 55 10.95 -4.31 4.02
C LYS A 55 10.19 -5.09 2.97
N HIS A 56 10.82 -5.34 1.83
CA HIS A 56 10.26 -6.16 0.76
C HIS A 56 10.84 -7.56 0.81
N GLU A 57 9.98 -8.55 0.61
CA GLU A 57 10.33 -9.96 0.56
C GLU A 57 9.58 -10.64 -0.59
N GLN A 58 10.17 -11.68 -1.14
CA GLN A 58 9.55 -12.51 -2.18
C GLN A 58 9.53 -13.97 -1.73
N PRO A 59 8.58 -14.37 -0.87
CA PRO A 59 8.53 -15.73 -0.33
C PRO A 59 8.21 -16.81 -1.38
N HIS A 60 7.68 -16.38 -2.53
CA HIS A 60 7.38 -17.22 -3.69
C HIS A 60 7.46 -16.38 -4.97
N SER A 61 7.76 -17.00 -6.12
CA SER A 61 7.87 -16.28 -7.41
C SER A 61 6.61 -15.51 -7.81
N LYS A 62 5.43 -15.91 -7.33
CA LYS A 62 4.14 -15.27 -7.56
C LYS A 62 3.67 -14.37 -6.40
N ILE A 63 4.45 -14.25 -5.32
CA ILE A 63 4.06 -13.48 -4.13
C ILE A 63 5.11 -12.41 -3.87
N GLN A 64 4.68 -11.17 -3.88
CA GLN A 64 5.42 -10.03 -3.34
C GLN A 64 4.84 -9.70 -1.97
N PHE A 65 5.70 -9.63 -0.98
CA PHE A 65 5.34 -9.37 0.40
C PHE A 65 6.09 -8.15 0.91
N SER A 66 5.41 -7.27 1.61
CA SER A 66 6.02 -6.08 2.19
C SER A 66 5.58 -5.91 3.63
N SER A 67 6.53 -5.66 4.51
CA SER A 67 6.29 -5.27 5.90
C SER A 67 6.55 -3.77 6.05
N VAL A 68 5.58 -3.04 6.59
CA VAL A 68 5.70 -1.62 6.91
C VAL A 68 5.77 -1.47 8.42
N TYR A 69 6.89 -0.98 8.90
CA TYR A 69 7.13 -0.69 10.31
C TYR A 69 6.99 0.81 10.53
N VAL A 70 6.29 1.18 11.60
CA VAL A 70 6.19 2.58 12.03
C VAL A 70 6.66 2.68 13.47
N SER A 71 7.69 3.50 13.70
CA SER A 71 8.24 3.76 15.01
C SER A 71 7.82 5.16 15.47
N ASN A 72 7.24 5.25 16.66
CA ASN A 72 6.91 6.49 17.32
C ASN A 72 8.03 6.87 18.29
N HIS A 73 8.74 7.95 18.01
CA HIS A 73 9.85 8.45 18.86
C HIS A 73 9.40 9.54 19.84
N SER A 74 8.11 9.92 19.80
CA SER A 74 7.57 10.92 20.71
C SER A 74 7.22 10.32 22.08
N LYS A 75 7.02 11.19 23.04
CA LYS A 75 6.58 10.85 24.41
C LYS A 75 5.05 10.66 24.50
N GLN A 76 4.34 10.77 23.39
CA GLN A 76 2.89 10.68 23.34
C GLN A 76 2.46 9.57 22.36
N MET A 77 1.33 8.94 22.67
CA MET A 77 0.65 8.03 21.75
C MET A 77 0.28 8.76 20.45
N LYS A 78 0.42 8.10 19.33
CA LYS A 78 0.06 8.63 18.00
C LYS A 78 -1.03 7.81 17.35
N GLU A 79 -2.04 8.48 16.81
CA GLU A 79 -3.00 7.88 15.88
C GLU A 79 -2.62 8.27 14.46
N ILE A 80 -2.43 7.27 13.60
CA ILE A 80 -2.05 7.44 12.20
C ILE A 80 -2.84 6.50 11.32
N LYS A 81 -2.78 6.71 10.02
CA LYS A 81 -3.15 5.69 9.03
C LYS A 81 -1.98 5.43 8.09
N ILE A 82 -1.65 4.16 7.90
CA ILE A 82 -0.76 3.75 6.82
C ILE A 82 -1.63 3.54 5.59
N LEU A 83 -1.20 4.14 4.50
CA LEU A 83 -1.79 4.00 3.19
C LEU A 83 -0.97 3.01 2.38
N ALA A 84 -1.62 2.15 1.63
CA ALA A 84 -0.97 1.23 0.71
C ALA A 84 -1.60 1.38 -0.66
N MET A 85 -0.84 1.91 -1.61
CA MET A 85 -1.24 1.99 -3.01
C MET A 85 -0.61 0.86 -3.79
N HIS A 86 -1.42 0.23 -4.66
CA HIS A 86 -0.95 -0.76 -5.62
C HIS A 86 -1.42 -0.36 -7.02
N CYS A 87 -0.53 -0.35 -7.99
CA CYS A 87 -0.86 -0.07 -9.38
C CYS A 87 0.04 -0.84 -10.34
N ASN A 88 -0.43 -1.05 -11.57
CA ASN A 88 0.43 -1.56 -12.63
C ASN A 88 1.36 -0.43 -13.10
N PRO A 89 2.69 -0.65 -13.16
CA PRO A 89 3.62 0.35 -13.67
C PRO A 89 3.42 0.63 -15.18
N TYR A 90 2.81 -0.31 -15.91
CA TYR A 90 2.52 -0.15 -17.33
C TYR A 90 1.10 0.37 -17.54
N ILE A 91 1.00 1.53 -18.17
CA ILE A 91 -0.28 2.17 -18.48
C ILE A 91 -0.98 1.40 -19.60
N SER A 92 -2.19 0.89 -19.33
CA SER A 92 -3.06 0.25 -20.33
C SER A 92 -4.52 0.59 -20.08
N GLN A 93 -5.29 0.78 -21.15
CA GLN A 93 -6.74 0.99 -21.07
C GLN A 93 -7.51 -0.30 -20.75
N ASP A 94 -6.87 -1.45 -20.90
CA ASP A 94 -7.47 -2.77 -20.63
C ASP A 94 -7.31 -3.21 -19.16
N ASN A 95 -6.56 -2.44 -18.37
CA ASN A 95 -6.43 -2.71 -16.95
C ASN A 95 -7.78 -2.49 -16.25
N LEU A 96 -8.05 -3.31 -15.25
CA LEU A 96 -9.24 -3.24 -14.42
C LEU A 96 -8.83 -3.54 -12.97
N ALA A 97 -9.38 -2.81 -12.01
CA ALA A 97 -9.31 -3.25 -10.62
C ALA A 97 -10.68 -3.13 -9.96
N PHE A 98 -10.96 -4.00 -9.02
CA PHE A 98 -12.21 -4.01 -8.27
C PHE A 98 -12.03 -4.59 -6.87
N ILE A 99 -12.94 -4.21 -6.00
CA ILE A 99 -13.06 -4.71 -4.64
C ILE A 99 -14.08 -5.86 -4.65
N SER A 100 -13.72 -6.99 -4.05
CA SER A 100 -14.63 -8.11 -3.79
C SER A 100 -15.08 -8.07 -2.33
N PRO A 101 -16.29 -7.54 -2.02
CA PRO A 101 -16.73 -7.42 -0.64
C PRO A 101 -16.92 -8.78 0.04
N ALA A 102 -17.34 -9.80 -0.72
CA ALA A 102 -17.54 -11.16 -0.20
C ALA A 102 -16.22 -11.80 0.29
N ASP A 103 -15.11 -11.46 -0.34
CA ASP A 103 -13.80 -12.00 0.00
C ASP A 103 -12.97 -11.01 0.85
N ASN A 104 -13.42 -9.75 0.96
CA ASN A 104 -12.68 -8.64 1.56
C ASN A 104 -11.26 -8.47 0.94
N ARG A 105 -11.19 -8.52 -0.39
CA ARG A 105 -9.95 -8.48 -1.18
C ARG A 105 -10.07 -7.52 -2.34
N ILE A 106 -8.93 -7.06 -2.82
CA ILE A 106 -8.84 -6.24 -4.04
C ILE A 106 -8.23 -7.11 -5.14
N PHE A 107 -8.81 -7.05 -6.32
CA PHE A 107 -8.29 -7.73 -7.51
C PHE A 107 -7.92 -6.71 -8.57
N HIS A 108 -6.79 -6.95 -9.24
CA HIS A 108 -6.40 -6.25 -10.45
C HIS A 108 -6.32 -7.25 -11.60
N PHE A 109 -6.71 -6.80 -12.79
CA PHE A 109 -6.50 -7.48 -14.07
C PHE A 109 -5.59 -6.60 -14.91
N ALA A 110 -4.43 -7.11 -15.27
CA ALA A 110 -3.46 -6.42 -16.11
C ALA A 110 -2.54 -7.44 -16.77
N ASN A 111 -2.12 -7.19 -18.00
CA ASN A 111 -1.16 -8.04 -18.73
C ASN A 111 -1.58 -9.53 -18.79
N LYS A 112 -2.88 -9.83 -18.94
CA LYS A 112 -3.47 -11.19 -18.92
C LYS A 112 -3.34 -11.92 -17.57
N ASN A 113 -2.85 -11.27 -16.54
CA ASN A 113 -2.75 -11.81 -15.18
C ASN A 113 -3.84 -11.25 -14.27
N ILE A 114 -4.15 -12.02 -13.25
CA ILE A 114 -4.97 -11.58 -12.12
C ILE A 114 -4.04 -11.39 -10.92
N TYR A 115 -4.20 -10.28 -10.23
CA TYR A 115 -3.46 -9.98 -9.00
C TYR A 115 -4.46 -9.86 -7.86
N LEU A 116 -4.16 -10.53 -6.76
CA LEU A 116 -4.85 -10.34 -5.48
C LEU A 116 -4.01 -9.40 -4.62
N VAL A 117 -4.61 -8.37 -4.07
CA VAL A 117 -4.00 -7.44 -3.12
C VAL A 117 -4.74 -7.53 -1.80
N ASN A 118 -3.99 -7.70 -0.71
CA ASN A 118 -4.54 -7.73 0.64
C ASN A 118 -3.48 -7.32 1.67
N SER A 119 -3.88 -7.25 2.93
CA SER A 119 -2.99 -6.92 4.05
C SER A 119 -3.42 -7.63 5.33
N ASP A 120 -2.49 -7.66 6.28
CA ASP A 120 -2.72 -8.08 7.65
C ASP A 120 -2.15 -7.07 8.65
N PHE A 121 -2.96 -6.75 9.63
CA PHE A 121 -2.59 -5.97 10.79
C PHE A 121 -3.18 -6.63 12.04
N TYR A 122 -2.37 -7.39 12.77
CA TYR A 122 -2.77 -8.17 13.95
C TYR A 122 -3.99 -9.08 13.69
N GLY A 123 -4.01 -9.83 12.59
CA GLY A 123 -5.12 -10.70 12.21
C GLY A 123 -6.33 -9.99 11.62
N VAL A 124 -6.24 -8.68 11.41
CA VAL A 124 -7.31 -7.89 10.80
C VAL A 124 -6.93 -7.52 9.38
N GLY A 125 -7.71 -7.96 8.42
CA GLY A 125 -7.55 -7.59 7.02
C GLY A 125 -7.99 -6.14 6.72
N VAL A 126 -7.98 -5.78 5.46
CA VAL A 126 -8.35 -4.44 4.97
C VAL A 126 -9.81 -4.12 5.30
N LYS A 127 -10.04 -2.94 5.88
CA LYS A 127 -11.40 -2.45 6.21
C LYS A 127 -11.79 -1.19 5.43
N GLU A 128 -10.82 -0.37 5.04
CA GLU A 128 -11.04 0.88 4.31
C GLU A 128 -10.20 0.85 3.03
N TYR A 129 -10.86 0.88 1.89
CA TYR A 129 -10.23 0.69 0.59
C TYR A 129 -10.99 1.42 -0.53
N THR A 130 -10.29 1.69 -1.62
CA THR A 130 -10.84 2.31 -2.83
C THR A 130 -10.06 1.86 -4.06
N VAL A 131 -10.72 1.93 -5.22
CA VAL A 131 -10.09 1.71 -6.52
C VAL A 131 -10.41 2.89 -7.42
N MET A 132 -9.39 3.50 -8.04
CA MET A 132 -9.59 4.72 -8.80
C MET A 132 -8.61 4.85 -9.97
N PRO A 133 -8.86 5.76 -10.92
CA PRO A 133 -7.88 6.11 -11.92
C PRO A 133 -6.56 6.55 -11.29
N GLN A 134 -5.44 6.05 -11.80
CA GLN A 134 -4.10 6.25 -11.21
C GLN A 134 -3.72 7.73 -11.07
N TRP A 135 -4.16 8.59 -11.99
CA TRP A 135 -3.88 10.02 -11.93
C TRP A 135 -4.56 10.76 -10.76
N LYS A 136 -5.63 10.19 -10.16
CA LYS A 136 -6.31 10.74 -8.98
C LYS A 136 -5.56 10.50 -7.68
N VAL A 137 -4.69 9.50 -7.63
CA VAL A 137 -4.04 9.04 -6.40
C VAL A 137 -3.18 10.11 -5.74
N PHE A 138 -2.61 11.00 -6.54
CA PHE A 138 -1.76 12.11 -6.07
C PHE A 138 -2.52 13.41 -5.87
N THR A 139 -3.84 13.34 -5.77
CA THR A 139 -4.73 14.48 -5.52
C THR A 139 -5.58 14.21 -4.29
N ASP A 140 -6.21 15.26 -3.74
CA ASP A 140 -7.11 15.14 -2.60
C ASP A 140 -8.42 14.39 -2.95
N GLN A 141 -8.63 14.01 -4.22
CA GLN A 141 -9.79 13.22 -4.64
C GLN A 141 -9.81 11.80 -4.09
N ILE A 142 -8.70 11.33 -3.50
CA ILE A 142 -8.66 10.04 -2.79
C ILE A 142 -9.49 10.08 -1.48
N TRP A 143 -9.78 11.28 -0.96
CA TRP A 143 -10.44 11.44 0.33
C TRP A 143 -11.91 11.84 0.19
N SER A 144 -12.78 11.18 0.97
CA SER A 144 -14.11 11.71 1.29
C SER A 144 -14.02 12.74 2.42
N SER A 145 -13.01 12.59 3.30
CA SER A 145 -12.64 13.57 4.31
C SER A 145 -11.16 13.47 4.62
N LEU A 146 -10.35 14.35 4.06
CA LEU A 146 -8.91 14.43 4.35
C LEU A 146 -8.65 14.69 5.84
N GLN A 147 -9.44 15.57 6.47
CA GLN A 147 -9.29 15.91 7.88
C GLN A 147 -9.46 14.69 8.80
N ARG A 148 -10.31 13.72 8.43
CA ARG A 148 -10.53 12.48 9.18
C ARG A 148 -9.71 11.31 8.63
N GLY A 149 -9.03 11.52 7.50
CA GLY A 149 -8.30 10.48 6.78
C GLY A 149 -9.22 9.39 6.20
N ASN A 150 -10.46 9.71 5.84
CA ASN A 150 -11.40 8.74 5.28
C ASN A 150 -11.28 8.71 3.77
N LEU A 151 -11.07 7.53 3.21
CA LEU A 151 -10.99 7.34 1.76
C LEU A 151 -12.35 7.52 1.10
N ASN A 152 -12.32 7.99 -0.13
CA ASN A 152 -13.49 8.03 -1.00
C ASN A 152 -13.71 6.62 -1.58
N TYR A 153 -14.85 5.99 -1.29
CA TYR A 153 -15.11 4.62 -1.70
C TYR A 153 -15.55 4.53 -3.16
N LEU A 154 -14.73 3.87 -3.95
CA LEU A 154 -15.03 3.50 -5.33
C LEU A 154 -14.73 2.00 -5.49
N PRO A 155 -15.75 1.16 -5.82
CA PRO A 155 -15.57 -0.29 -5.82
C PRO A 155 -14.85 -0.83 -7.05
N MET A 156 -14.78 -0.07 -8.14
CA MET A 156 -14.20 -0.54 -9.41
C MET A 156 -13.75 0.64 -10.26
N SER A 157 -12.66 0.44 -11.01
CA SER A 157 -12.19 1.38 -12.03
C SER A 157 -11.51 0.62 -13.18
N LYS A 158 -11.60 1.17 -14.40
CA LYS A 158 -11.00 0.62 -15.62
C LYS A 158 -9.98 1.62 -16.18
N GLY A 159 -9.02 1.10 -16.97
CA GLY A 159 -7.91 1.86 -17.55
C GLY A 159 -6.70 1.89 -16.63
N PRO A 160 -5.84 2.90 -16.71
CA PRO A 160 -4.75 3.10 -15.76
C PRO A 160 -5.34 3.25 -14.34
N VAL A 161 -5.26 2.20 -13.55
CA VAL A 161 -5.96 2.08 -12.27
C VAL A 161 -5.01 1.79 -11.13
N ALA A 162 -5.31 2.35 -9.96
CA ALA A 162 -4.68 2.03 -8.68
C ALA A 162 -5.73 1.61 -7.66
N SER A 163 -5.36 0.72 -6.77
CA SER A 163 -6.07 0.47 -5.53
C SER A 163 -5.33 1.11 -4.36
N ILE A 164 -6.09 1.61 -3.40
CA ILE A 164 -5.58 2.15 -2.15
C ILE A 164 -6.36 1.52 -1.02
N PHE A 165 -5.68 1.13 0.04
CA PHE A 165 -6.32 0.85 1.31
C PHE A 165 -5.61 1.59 2.44
N SER A 166 -6.30 1.76 3.56
CA SER A 166 -5.76 2.39 4.76
C SER A 166 -5.91 1.49 5.98
N ILE A 167 -4.89 1.49 6.81
CA ILE A 167 -4.86 0.79 8.10
C ILE A 167 -4.66 1.83 9.20
N LYS A 168 -5.67 1.96 10.07
CA LYS A 168 -5.55 2.82 11.26
C LYS A 168 -4.67 2.12 12.29
N MET A 169 -3.69 2.84 12.83
CA MET A 169 -2.77 2.38 13.87
C MET A 169 -2.75 3.36 15.03
N THR A 170 -2.79 2.81 16.23
CA THR A 170 -2.46 3.54 17.47
C THR A 170 -1.10 3.03 17.93
N ILE A 171 -0.13 3.94 18.07
CA ILE A 171 1.25 3.59 18.42
C ILE A 171 1.60 4.29 19.72
N GLU A 172 1.88 3.51 20.75
CA GLU A 172 2.29 4.02 22.06
C GLU A 172 3.56 4.88 21.97
N ALA A 173 3.80 5.69 23.02
CA ALA A 173 5.04 6.44 23.16
C ALA A 173 6.24 5.49 23.06
N HIS A 174 7.21 5.82 22.22
CA HIS A 174 8.39 5.00 21.92
C HIS A 174 8.07 3.59 21.42
N GLY A 175 6.82 3.35 20.95
CA GLY A 175 6.36 2.07 20.44
C GLY A 175 6.64 1.90 18.95
N ILE A 176 6.49 0.65 18.49
CA ILE A 176 6.59 0.25 17.09
C ILE A 176 5.36 -0.56 16.72
N SER A 177 4.78 -0.25 15.58
CA SER A 177 3.71 -1.06 14.96
C SER A 177 4.15 -1.58 13.60
N LYS A 178 3.63 -2.73 13.20
CA LYS A 178 3.94 -3.38 11.93
C LYS A 178 2.66 -3.79 11.23
N MET A 179 2.53 -3.50 9.96
CA MET A 179 1.55 -4.14 9.07
C MET A 179 2.25 -4.91 7.96
N ASN A 180 1.59 -5.93 7.45
CA ASN A 180 2.02 -6.66 6.27
C ASN A 180 1.03 -6.40 5.12
N THR A 181 1.55 -6.35 3.90
CA THR A 181 0.75 -6.34 2.67
C THR A 181 1.40 -7.23 1.63
N TRP A 182 0.59 -7.75 0.72
CA TRP A 182 1.08 -8.61 -0.36
C TRP A 182 0.30 -8.44 -1.65
N THR A 183 0.96 -8.78 -2.74
CA THR A 183 0.33 -9.04 -4.01
C THR A 183 0.62 -10.47 -4.43
N ILE A 184 -0.39 -11.18 -4.92
CA ILE A 184 -0.27 -12.55 -5.43
C ILE A 184 -0.71 -12.53 -6.89
N THR A 185 0.14 -13.04 -7.79
CA THR A 185 -0.13 -13.12 -9.23
C THR A 185 -0.56 -14.53 -9.60
N GLY A 186 -1.57 -14.67 -10.44
CA GLY A 186 -2.04 -15.97 -10.90
C GLY A 186 -2.97 -15.88 -12.11
N SER A 187 -3.45 -17.04 -12.57
CA SER A 187 -4.30 -17.16 -13.74
C SER A 187 -5.79 -17.21 -13.42
N ASN A 188 -6.15 -17.54 -12.18
CA ASN A 188 -7.54 -17.62 -11.73
C ASN A 188 -7.69 -17.32 -10.22
N LYS A 189 -8.90 -16.91 -9.84
CA LYS A 189 -9.23 -16.53 -8.46
C LYS A 189 -8.98 -17.65 -7.44
N LYS A 190 -9.29 -18.90 -7.78
CA LYS A 190 -9.15 -20.04 -6.85
C LYS A 190 -7.68 -20.28 -6.49
N GLU A 191 -6.79 -20.20 -7.46
CA GLU A 191 -5.33 -20.27 -7.24
C GLU A 191 -4.85 -19.18 -6.28
N LEU A 192 -5.24 -17.93 -6.55
CA LEU A 192 -4.84 -16.77 -5.73
C LEU A 192 -5.26 -16.92 -4.27
N ILE A 193 -6.51 -17.32 -4.02
CA ILE A 193 -7.03 -17.52 -2.66
C ILE A 193 -6.28 -18.67 -1.97
N SER A 194 -6.04 -19.78 -2.65
CA SER A 194 -5.30 -20.91 -2.07
C SER A 194 -3.86 -20.52 -1.69
N MET A 195 -3.20 -19.70 -2.52
CA MET A 195 -1.86 -19.19 -2.23
C MET A 195 -1.85 -18.22 -1.05
N GLU A 196 -2.86 -17.37 -0.95
CA GLU A 196 -3.02 -16.46 0.19
C GLU A 196 -3.26 -17.22 1.49
N ASP A 197 -4.14 -18.23 1.49
CA ASP A 197 -4.39 -19.09 2.66
C ASP A 197 -3.11 -19.78 3.14
N ALA A 198 -2.25 -20.22 2.20
CA ALA A 198 -0.95 -20.79 2.52
C ALA A 198 0.04 -19.75 3.08
N LEU A 199 -0.01 -18.51 2.58
CA LEU A 199 0.80 -17.39 3.10
C LEU A 199 0.37 -17.02 4.52
N LEU A 200 -0.94 -16.89 4.77
CA LEU A 200 -1.49 -16.53 6.08
C LEU A 200 -1.08 -17.53 7.18
N LYS A 201 -1.06 -18.84 6.85
CA LYS A 201 -0.58 -19.88 7.77
C LYS A 201 0.89 -19.77 8.17
N LYS A 202 1.70 -19.02 7.40
CA LYS A 202 3.14 -18.81 7.68
C LYS A 202 3.41 -17.55 8.48
N ILE A 203 2.51 -16.58 8.45
CA ILE A 203 2.69 -15.29 9.13
C ILE A 203 1.98 -15.22 10.49
N HIS A 204 1.12 -16.18 10.77
CA HIS A 204 0.46 -16.43 12.06
C HIS A 204 0.96 -17.73 12.68
#